data_3c1704e5152958ae218c9be91e1070dc
#
_entry.id   3c1704e5152958ae218c9be91e1070dc
#
_cell.length_a   1.000
_cell.length_b   1.000
_cell.length_c   1.000
_cell.angle_alpha   90.00
_cell.angle_beta   90.00
_cell.angle_gamma   90.00
#
_symmetry.space_group_name_H-M   'P 1'
#
loop_
_entity.id
_entity.type
_entity.pdbx_description
1 polymer ?
#
loop_
_entity_poly.entity_id
_entity_poly.type
_entity_poly.pdbx_seq_one_letter_code
_entity_poly.pdbx_strand_id
1 'polypeptide(L)'
;MTRKCRITVLRKTLHKDLQQAYLADPNAGVCPFFQEGQVFDVSMDDSFRMMHGKFCSEAWDYISRYVYAALQGGSIMHGWTKHENVMIASCNDGTRPVIFKIERVDE
;
A
#
# COMPACT_ATOMS: atom_id res chain seq x y z
N MET A 1 0.68 -15.74 -20.16
CA MET A 1 1.32 -15.19 -18.96
C MET A 1 0.32 -14.34 -18.21
N THR A 2 0.11 -14.61 -16.95
CA THR A 2 -0.80 -13.84 -16.10
C THR A 2 0.01 -12.78 -15.36
N ARG A 3 -0.44 -11.53 -15.41
CA ARG A 3 0.22 -10.43 -14.71
C ARG A 3 -0.63 -9.99 -13.53
N LYS A 4 0.02 -9.88 -12.39
CA LYS A 4 -0.59 -9.45 -11.15
C LYS A 4 0.24 -8.35 -10.52
N CYS A 5 -0.41 -7.57 -9.67
CA CYS A 5 0.28 -6.69 -8.74
C CYS A 5 0.19 -7.29 -7.35
N ARG A 6 1.32 -7.42 -6.69
CA ARG A 6 1.35 -7.88 -5.29
C ARG A 6 1.59 -6.71 -4.39
N ILE A 7 0.68 -6.52 -3.44
CA ILE A 7 0.79 -5.49 -2.41
C ILE A 7 1.07 -6.20 -1.10
N THR A 8 2.21 -5.89 -0.49
CA THR A 8 2.59 -6.47 0.80
C THR A 8 2.64 -5.38 1.86
N VAL A 9 1.99 -5.59 2.99
CA VAL A 9 2.08 -4.69 4.14
C VAL A 9 3.41 -4.97 4.84
N LEU A 10 4.36 -4.04 4.70
CA LEU A 10 5.70 -4.21 5.28
C LEU A 10 5.72 -3.82 6.75
N ARG A 11 5.12 -2.69 7.09
CA ARG A 11 5.16 -2.15 8.45
C ARG A 11 3.91 -1.34 8.74
N LYS A 12 3.49 -1.39 10.02
CA LYS A 12 2.54 -0.45 10.59
C LYS A 12 3.35 0.43 11.54
N THR A 13 3.43 1.72 11.23
CA THR A 13 4.24 2.64 12.02
C THR A 13 3.37 3.45 12.97
N LEU A 14 4.01 4.09 13.96
CA LEU A 14 3.30 4.90 14.95
C LEU A 14 4.18 6.06 15.36
N HIS A 15 3.65 7.26 15.23
CA HIS A 15 4.22 8.47 15.78
C HIS A 15 3.38 8.89 16.99
N LYS A 16 3.65 8.25 18.12
CA LYS A 16 2.85 8.40 19.33
C LYS A 16 2.80 9.84 19.82
N ASP A 17 3.90 10.54 19.72
CA ASP A 17 4.00 11.95 20.12
C ASP A 17 3.06 12.83 19.31
N LEU A 18 2.91 12.56 18.02
CA LEU A 18 2.00 13.31 17.16
C LEU A 18 0.53 13.01 17.48
N GLN A 19 0.23 11.75 17.78
CA GLN A 19 -1.12 11.38 18.20
C GLN A 19 -1.49 12.06 19.52
N GLN A 20 -0.58 12.08 20.48
CA GLN A 20 -0.83 12.71 21.77
C GLN A 20 -1.02 14.21 21.63
N ALA A 21 -0.29 14.85 20.73
CA ALA A 21 -0.36 16.30 20.55
C ALA A 21 -1.60 16.75 19.74
N TYR A 22 -2.06 15.94 18.78
CA TYR A 22 -2.99 16.46 17.76
C TYR A 22 -4.27 15.66 17.58
N LEU A 23 -4.33 14.39 17.94
CA LEU A 23 -5.53 13.59 17.67
C LEU A 23 -6.57 13.74 18.78
N ALA A 24 -7.84 13.64 18.39
CA ALA A 24 -8.96 13.64 19.34
C ALA A 24 -8.84 12.46 20.32
N ASP A 25 -8.36 11.29 19.83
CA ASP A 25 -7.97 10.17 20.69
C ASP A 25 -6.45 10.10 20.71
N PRO A 26 -5.79 10.57 21.76
CA PRO A 26 -4.33 10.56 21.84
C PRO A 26 -3.73 9.17 21.94
N ASN A 27 -4.55 8.14 22.17
CA ASN A 27 -4.13 6.76 22.29
C ASN A 27 -4.68 5.90 21.14
N ALA A 28 -4.89 6.48 19.97
CA ALA A 28 -5.46 5.76 18.83
C ALA A 28 -4.61 4.55 18.42
N GLY A 29 -3.27 4.64 18.51
CA GLY A 29 -2.37 3.53 18.21
C GLY A 29 -2.12 3.34 16.74
N VAL A 30 -1.58 2.16 16.37
CA VAL A 30 -1.32 1.80 14.97
C VAL A 30 -2.63 1.57 14.22
N CYS A 31 -2.56 1.58 12.88
CA CYS A 31 -3.71 1.30 12.04
C CYS A 31 -4.29 -0.08 12.35
N PRO A 32 -5.59 -0.20 12.68
CA PRO A 32 -6.19 -1.50 12.98
C PRO A 32 -6.63 -2.27 11.75
N PHE A 33 -6.65 -1.63 10.57
CA PHE A 33 -7.21 -2.23 9.36
C PHE A 33 -6.28 -3.27 8.73
N PHE A 34 -4.98 -2.99 8.69
CA PHE A 34 -3.99 -3.88 8.07
C PHE A 34 -3.19 -4.64 9.12
N GLN A 35 -2.58 -5.75 8.70
CA GLN A 35 -1.63 -6.51 9.52
C GLN A 35 -0.30 -6.60 8.80
N GLU A 36 0.81 -6.52 9.54
CA GLU A 36 2.14 -6.68 8.97
C GLU A 36 2.27 -8.06 8.34
N GLY A 37 2.84 -8.11 7.15
CA GLY A 37 2.97 -9.35 6.38
C GLY A 37 1.76 -9.70 5.52
N GLN A 38 0.65 -8.97 5.65
CA GLN A 38 -0.54 -9.20 4.84
C GLN A 38 -0.23 -8.97 3.37
N VAL A 39 -0.75 -9.86 2.49
CA VAL A 39 -0.49 -9.83 1.05
C VAL A 39 -1.81 -9.77 0.29
N PHE A 40 -1.85 -8.89 -0.71
CA PHE A 40 -2.95 -8.80 -1.68
C PHE A 40 -2.37 -9.04 -3.07
N ASP A 41 -2.81 -10.12 -3.75
CA ASP A 41 -2.48 -10.35 -5.16
C ASP A 41 -3.66 -9.84 -6.00
N VAL A 42 -3.41 -8.83 -6.82
CA VAL A 42 -4.45 -8.00 -7.43
C VAL A 42 -4.39 -8.11 -8.95
N SER A 43 -5.53 -8.40 -9.56
CA SER A 43 -5.74 -8.28 -11.00
C SER A 43 -6.31 -6.89 -11.33
N MET A 44 -6.48 -6.60 -12.64
CA MET A 44 -7.18 -5.37 -13.04
C MET A 44 -8.59 -5.31 -12.47
N ASP A 45 -9.33 -6.41 -12.55
CA ASP A 45 -10.69 -6.44 -12.03
C ASP A 45 -10.73 -6.20 -10.53
N ASP A 46 -9.82 -6.85 -9.79
CA ASP A 46 -9.71 -6.64 -8.34
C ASP A 46 -9.42 -5.17 -7.99
N SER A 47 -8.55 -4.51 -8.77
CA SER A 47 -8.17 -3.13 -8.49
C SER A 47 -9.34 -2.18 -8.73
N PHE A 48 -10.17 -2.40 -9.76
CA PHE A 48 -11.36 -1.59 -10.00
C PHE A 48 -12.38 -1.71 -8.87
N ARG A 49 -12.42 -2.85 -8.21
CA ARG A 49 -13.35 -3.14 -7.11
C ARG A 49 -12.74 -2.96 -5.74
N MET A 50 -11.53 -2.43 -5.69
CA MET A 50 -10.77 -2.25 -4.43
C MET A 50 -10.76 -3.55 -3.62
N MET A 51 -10.40 -4.66 -4.30
CA MET A 51 -10.34 -6.01 -3.73
C MET A 51 -11.65 -6.38 -3.01
N HIS A 52 -12.78 -6.11 -3.68
CA HIS A 52 -14.13 -6.35 -3.16
C HIS A 52 -14.40 -5.64 -1.83
N GLY A 53 -13.87 -4.43 -1.70
CA GLY A 53 -14.03 -3.62 -0.50
C GLY A 53 -13.12 -4.00 0.65
N LYS A 54 -12.15 -4.87 0.42
CA LYS A 54 -11.23 -5.35 1.48
C LYS A 54 -9.98 -4.50 1.63
N PHE A 55 -9.91 -3.38 0.92
CA PHE A 55 -8.78 -2.49 1.00
C PHE A 55 -9.20 -1.11 1.48
N CYS A 56 -8.30 -0.40 2.15
CA CYS A 56 -8.57 0.93 2.66
C CYS A 56 -8.54 1.96 1.52
N SER A 57 -9.61 2.76 1.40
CA SER A 57 -9.72 3.77 0.34
C SER A 57 -8.64 4.85 0.45
N GLU A 58 -8.27 5.24 1.67
CA GLU A 58 -7.24 6.25 1.88
C GLU A 58 -5.88 5.75 1.43
N ALA A 59 -5.56 4.49 1.73
CA ALA A 59 -4.32 3.88 1.24
C ALA A 59 -4.36 3.76 -0.29
N TRP A 60 -5.50 3.36 -0.85
CA TRP A 60 -5.66 3.17 -2.29
C TRP A 60 -5.39 4.45 -3.07
N ASP A 61 -5.85 5.59 -2.58
CA ASP A 61 -5.61 6.88 -3.23
C ASP A 61 -4.12 7.17 -3.45
N TYR A 62 -3.28 6.66 -2.58
CA TYR A 62 -1.84 6.94 -2.64
C TYR A 62 -1.03 5.87 -3.36
N ILE A 63 -1.52 4.63 -3.42
CA ILE A 63 -0.76 3.54 -4.03
C ILE A 63 -1.30 3.09 -5.39
N SER A 64 -2.53 3.47 -5.74
CA SER A 64 -3.20 2.96 -6.95
C SER A 64 -2.41 3.21 -8.23
N ARG A 65 -1.74 4.35 -8.35
CA ARG A 65 -0.91 4.67 -9.52
C ARG A 65 0.15 3.61 -9.78
N TYR A 66 0.75 3.10 -8.71
CA TYR A 66 1.78 2.07 -8.82
C TYR A 66 1.19 0.71 -9.15
N VAL A 67 -0.01 0.44 -8.63
CA VAL A 67 -0.73 -0.80 -8.93
C VAL A 67 -1.08 -0.86 -10.41
N TYR A 68 -1.64 0.22 -10.96
CA TYR A 68 -1.98 0.27 -12.39
C TYR A 68 -0.74 0.16 -13.27
N ALA A 69 0.36 0.80 -12.89
CA ALA A 69 1.61 0.68 -13.62
C ALA A 69 2.10 -0.77 -13.65
N ALA A 70 2.04 -1.45 -12.50
CA ALA A 70 2.41 -2.86 -12.40
C ALA A 70 1.56 -3.74 -13.33
N LEU A 71 0.26 -3.50 -13.35
CA LEU A 71 -0.68 -4.30 -14.13
C LEU A 71 -0.53 -4.06 -15.63
N GLN A 72 -0.05 -2.89 -16.04
CA GLN A 72 0.22 -2.58 -17.44
C GLN A 72 1.55 -3.16 -17.94
N GLY A 73 2.40 -3.63 -17.05
CA GLY A 73 3.65 -4.30 -17.43
C GLY A 73 4.82 -3.36 -17.67
N GLY A 74 4.66 -2.08 -17.44
CA GLY A 74 5.75 -1.12 -17.50
C GLY A 74 6.55 -1.06 -16.20
N SER A 75 7.54 -0.17 -16.18
CA SER A 75 8.25 0.16 -14.94
C SER A 75 7.30 0.82 -13.97
N ILE A 76 7.33 0.38 -12.72
CA ILE A 76 6.59 1.06 -11.65
C ILE A 76 7.35 2.31 -11.23
N MET A 77 8.67 2.15 -11.02
CA MET A 77 9.53 3.27 -10.62
C MET A 77 10.93 3.01 -11.16
N HIS A 78 11.41 3.91 -12.01
CA HIS A 78 12.75 3.79 -12.60
C HIS A 78 13.74 4.67 -11.85
N GLY A 79 14.86 4.07 -11.46
CA GLY A 79 15.98 4.82 -10.90
C GLY A 79 15.85 5.22 -9.43
N TRP A 80 14.76 4.87 -8.79
CA TRP A 80 14.53 5.16 -7.37
C TRP A 80 14.64 3.90 -6.51
N THR A 81 13.89 2.85 -6.86
CA THR A 81 14.01 1.55 -6.20
C THR A 81 15.07 0.70 -6.89
N LYS A 82 15.58 -0.32 -6.19
CA LYS A 82 16.61 -1.22 -6.75
C LYS A 82 16.13 -1.94 -8.00
N HIS A 83 14.82 -2.24 -8.05
CA HIS A 83 14.19 -2.90 -9.20
C HIS A 83 13.02 -2.05 -9.66
N GLU A 84 12.92 -1.81 -10.96
CA GLU A 84 11.90 -0.93 -11.50
C GLU A 84 10.49 -1.54 -11.48
N ASN A 85 10.35 -2.81 -11.14
CA ASN A 85 9.04 -3.43 -10.94
C ASN A 85 8.57 -3.39 -9.49
N VAL A 86 9.20 -2.58 -8.65
CA VAL A 86 8.89 -2.46 -7.22
C VAL A 86 8.80 -0.99 -6.81
N MET A 87 7.82 -0.66 -5.99
CA MET A 87 7.75 0.63 -5.32
C MET A 87 7.41 0.42 -3.85
N ILE A 88 7.99 1.26 -3.00
CA ILE A 88 7.67 1.33 -1.58
C ILE A 88 6.90 2.62 -1.37
N ALA A 89 5.67 2.52 -0.89
CA ALA A 89 4.80 3.66 -0.69
C ALA A 89 4.02 3.51 0.62
N SER A 90 3.29 4.54 1.02
CA SER A 90 2.55 4.50 2.26
C SER A 90 1.15 5.07 2.09
N CYS A 91 0.29 4.79 3.07
CA CYS A 91 -1.01 5.44 3.16
C CYS A 91 -0.86 6.90 3.62
N ASN A 92 -1.99 7.60 3.69
CA ASN A 92 -2.04 9.04 3.94
C ASN A 92 -2.00 9.44 5.41
N ASP A 93 -2.08 8.50 6.35
CA ASP A 93 -2.14 8.86 7.77
C ASP A 93 -0.75 9.27 8.27
N GLY A 94 -0.59 10.57 8.56
CA GLY A 94 0.69 11.12 9.01
C GLY A 94 1.12 10.69 10.40
N THR A 95 0.21 10.14 11.21
CA THR A 95 0.53 9.73 12.58
C THR A 95 0.78 8.24 12.71
N ARG A 96 0.30 7.44 11.73
CA ARG A 96 0.44 5.98 11.74
C ARG A 96 0.52 5.40 10.33
N PRO A 97 1.48 5.86 9.51
CA PRO A 97 1.54 5.39 8.12
C PRO A 97 1.78 3.90 8.05
N VAL A 98 1.02 3.25 7.15
CA VAL A 98 1.22 1.84 6.81
C VAL A 98 2.08 1.82 5.55
N ILE A 99 3.17 1.05 5.58
CA ILE A 99 4.15 1.00 4.50
C ILE A 99 3.88 -0.24 3.67
N PHE A 100 3.78 -0.05 2.35
CA PHE A 100 3.49 -1.11 1.39
C PHE A 100 4.65 -1.30 0.43
N LYS A 101 4.88 -2.57 0.06
CA LYS A 101 5.66 -2.91 -1.13
C LYS A 101 4.66 -3.23 -2.24
N ILE A 102 4.79 -2.55 -3.35
CA ILE A 102 3.96 -2.77 -4.55
C ILE A 102 4.88 -3.35 -5.62
N GLU A 103 4.55 -4.53 -6.14
CA GLU A 103 5.41 -5.18 -7.12
C GLU A 103 4.61 -5.85 -8.22
N ARG A 104 5.19 -5.85 -9.43
CA ARG A 104 4.66 -6.63 -10.55
C ARG A 104 5.11 -8.07 -10.41
N VAL A 105 4.17 -8.98 -10.55
CA VAL A 105 4.44 -10.41 -10.55
C VAL A 105 3.93 -10.98 -11.87
N ASP A 106 4.84 -11.58 -12.64
CA ASP A 106 4.52 -12.24 -13.91
C ASP A 106 4.58 -13.74 -13.68
N GLU A 107 3.47 -14.41 -13.94
CA GLU A 107 3.35 -15.87 -13.75
C GLU A 107 3.02 -16.58 -15.05
#